data_8be23d05c60f29d2e68ef61732c267d7
#
_entry.id   8be23d05c60f29d2e68ef61732c267d7
#
_cell.length_a   1.000
_cell.length_b   1.000
_cell.length_c   1.000
_cell.angle_alpha   90.00
_cell.angle_beta   90.00
_cell.angle_gamma   90.00
#
_symmetry.space_group_name_H-M   'P 1'
#
loop_
_entity.id
_entity.type
_entity.pdbx_description
1 polymer ?
#
loop_
_entity_poly.entity_id
_entity_poly.type
_entity_poly.pdbx_seq_one_letter_code
_entity_poly.pdbx_strand_id
1 'polypeptide(L)'
;RIHFTNNGSKEHTMHFHGNHPAEMDGIFEIVGSGGGQFTYEFIAGPVGVHPYHCHVMPVEEHIGHGLYGVFIVDPKDARQQADEMVMVLNGFDTDFDGENNLYAANTIPYYYQHHPIQINTNELIRVYVVNMVGLDPINNFHLHGTLYEYYPTGTDMVPSQFTDMTTFSQSERGILEFEYEYTGRYMFHAHLTEFSEKGWAGLFYVKDSSQPNMEVYDYGS
;
A
#
# COMPACT_ATOMS: atom_id res chain seq x y z
N ARG A 1 -20.52 -4.05 7.52
CA ARG A 1 -21.15 -2.79 7.95
C ARG A 1 -20.08 -1.87 8.49
N ILE A 2 -20.05 -0.63 7.96
CA ILE A 2 -19.07 0.39 8.33
C ILE A 2 -19.87 1.64 8.77
N HIS A 3 -19.65 2.08 10.01
CA HIS A 3 -20.25 3.29 10.54
C HIS A 3 -19.24 4.42 10.40
N PHE A 4 -19.50 5.33 9.48
CA PHE A 4 -18.68 6.49 9.24
C PHE A 4 -19.24 7.70 9.98
N THR A 5 -18.40 8.39 10.75
CA THR A 5 -18.74 9.65 11.43
C THR A 5 -17.72 10.70 11.02
N ASN A 6 -18.21 11.79 10.46
CA ASN A 6 -17.37 12.92 10.06
C ASN A 6 -17.28 13.96 11.18
N ASN A 7 -16.24 13.91 11.98
CA ASN A 7 -15.92 14.92 13.01
C ASN A 7 -15.05 16.07 12.48
N GLY A 8 -14.68 16.04 11.21
CA GLY A 8 -13.89 17.08 10.57
C GLY A 8 -14.67 18.37 10.31
N SER A 9 -14.00 19.36 9.74
CA SER A 9 -14.57 20.66 9.37
C SER A 9 -15.05 20.74 7.93
N LYS A 10 -14.70 19.77 7.09
CA LYS A 10 -15.12 19.66 5.68
C LYS A 10 -16.11 18.49 5.51
N GLU A 11 -16.77 18.45 4.38
CA GLU A 11 -17.58 17.30 3.96
C GLU A 11 -16.69 16.16 3.48
N HIS A 12 -17.09 14.91 3.75
CA HIS A 12 -16.35 13.70 3.36
C HIS A 12 -17.29 12.58 2.94
N THR A 13 -16.76 11.63 2.16
CA THR A 13 -17.40 10.35 1.86
C THR A 13 -16.37 9.22 2.04
N MET A 14 -16.85 7.97 1.99
CA MET A 14 -15.99 6.80 1.82
C MET A 14 -16.40 6.06 0.56
N HIS A 15 -15.64 6.23 -0.51
CA HIS A 15 -15.78 5.44 -1.73
C HIS A 15 -14.95 4.16 -1.61
N PHE A 16 -15.56 3.02 -1.88
CA PHE A 16 -14.92 1.70 -1.80
C PHE A 16 -14.68 1.13 -3.19
N HIS A 17 -13.48 0.63 -3.43
CA HIS A 17 -13.26 -0.24 -4.58
C HIS A 17 -13.74 -1.66 -4.28
N GLY A 18 -14.31 -2.34 -5.26
CA GLY A 18 -14.88 -3.69 -5.11
C GLY A 18 -16.31 -3.76 -5.64
N ASN A 19 -17.04 -4.78 -5.19
CA ASN A 19 -18.44 -4.97 -5.59
C ASN A 19 -19.38 -4.59 -4.43
N HIS A 20 -20.24 -3.63 -4.68
CA HIS A 20 -21.24 -3.15 -3.71
C HIS A 20 -22.44 -2.56 -4.46
N PRO A 21 -23.62 -2.39 -3.81
CA PRO A 21 -24.74 -1.65 -4.36
C PRO A 21 -24.38 -0.18 -4.63
N ALA A 22 -25.01 0.42 -5.65
CA ALA A 22 -24.71 1.80 -6.06
C ALA A 22 -24.95 2.82 -4.93
N GLU A 23 -25.92 2.58 -4.07
CA GLU A 23 -26.23 3.40 -2.89
C GLU A 23 -25.18 3.29 -1.77
N MET A 24 -24.22 2.37 -1.90
CA MET A 24 -23.09 2.18 -0.98
C MET A 24 -21.75 2.57 -1.61
N ASP A 25 -21.79 3.18 -2.79
CA ASP A 25 -20.59 3.57 -3.54
C ASP A 25 -19.80 4.72 -2.88
N GLY A 26 -20.47 5.56 -2.10
CA GLY A 26 -19.84 6.65 -1.37
C GLY A 26 -19.45 7.85 -2.24
N ILE A 27 -20.06 8.01 -3.41
CA ILE A 27 -19.89 9.20 -4.24
C ILE A 27 -20.95 10.24 -3.94
N PHE A 28 -22.21 9.80 -3.78
CA PHE A 28 -23.35 10.69 -3.61
C PHE A 28 -23.79 10.89 -2.15
N GLU A 29 -23.38 10.00 -1.25
CA GLU A 29 -23.69 10.01 0.17
C GLU A 29 -22.72 10.92 0.92
N ILE A 30 -22.77 12.23 0.62
CA ILE A 30 -21.90 13.23 1.25
C ILE A 30 -22.26 13.38 2.72
N VAL A 31 -21.28 13.13 3.59
CA VAL A 31 -21.43 13.22 5.04
C VAL A 31 -20.94 14.58 5.52
N GLY A 32 -21.88 15.41 5.99
CA GLY A 32 -21.60 16.75 6.47
C GLY A 32 -20.65 16.78 7.65
N SER A 33 -19.97 17.92 7.82
CA SER A 33 -19.01 18.17 8.90
C SER A 33 -19.70 18.21 10.29
N GLY A 34 -18.88 18.10 11.35
CA GLY A 34 -19.35 18.32 12.72
C GLY A 34 -20.25 17.22 13.29
N GLY A 35 -20.00 15.96 12.93
CA GLY A 35 -20.70 14.81 13.48
C GLY A 35 -21.76 14.19 12.55
N GLY A 36 -21.76 14.56 11.27
CA GLY A 36 -22.55 13.87 10.25
C GLY A 36 -22.19 12.38 10.19
N GLN A 37 -23.18 11.53 9.88
CA GLN A 37 -22.99 10.07 9.90
C GLN A 37 -23.62 9.42 8.68
N PHE A 38 -22.98 8.33 8.21
CA PHE A 38 -23.54 7.41 7.23
C PHE A 38 -23.12 5.97 7.57
N THR A 39 -23.97 5.00 7.25
CA THR A 39 -23.66 3.59 7.44
C THR A 39 -23.61 2.89 6.10
N TYR A 40 -22.44 2.44 5.72
CA TYR A 40 -22.24 1.58 4.55
C TYR A 40 -22.49 0.13 4.94
N GLU A 41 -23.26 -0.60 4.12
CA GLU A 41 -23.56 -2.01 4.37
C GLU A 41 -23.56 -2.80 3.05
N PHE A 42 -22.57 -3.68 2.89
CA PHE A 42 -22.45 -4.54 1.72
C PHE A 42 -21.71 -5.83 2.09
N ILE A 43 -21.78 -6.81 1.22
CA ILE A 43 -20.98 -8.05 1.34
C ILE A 43 -19.57 -7.75 0.83
N ALA A 44 -18.57 -8.00 1.69
CA ALA A 44 -17.17 -7.84 1.30
C ALA A 44 -16.82 -8.81 0.16
N GLY A 45 -16.29 -8.26 -0.91
CA GLY A 45 -15.88 -9.04 -2.08
C GLY A 45 -15.62 -8.15 -3.31
N PRO A 46 -15.05 -8.76 -4.36
CA PRO A 46 -14.47 -10.12 -4.39
C PRO A 46 -13.25 -10.27 -3.49
N VAL A 47 -12.68 -11.47 -3.43
CA VAL A 47 -11.34 -11.69 -2.84
C VAL A 47 -10.35 -10.70 -3.43
N GLY A 48 -9.44 -10.18 -2.61
CA GLY A 48 -8.39 -9.28 -3.09
C GLY A 48 -8.13 -8.07 -2.21
N VAL A 49 -7.39 -7.13 -2.77
CA VAL A 49 -6.97 -5.87 -2.15
C VAL A 49 -7.88 -4.76 -2.64
N HIS A 50 -8.56 -4.09 -1.74
CA HIS A 50 -9.54 -3.06 -2.09
C HIS A 50 -9.20 -1.75 -1.38
N PRO A 51 -8.74 -0.73 -2.11
CA PRO A 51 -8.62 0.60 -1.54
C PRO A 51 -10.00 1.22 -1.28
N TYR A 52 -10.03 2.14 -0.33
CA TYR A 52 -11.13 3.08 -0.15
C TYR A 52 -10.56 4.48 0.09
N HIS A 53 -11.30 5.50 -0.33
CA HIS A 53 -10.85 6.88 -0.17
C HIS A 53 -12.02 7.87 -0.16
N CYS A 54 -11.76 9.09 0.28
CA CYS A 54 -12.73 10.16 0.13
C CYS A 54 -12.92 10.50 -1.35
N HIS A 55 -14.17 10.75 -1.77
CA HIS A 55 -14.52 11.10 -3.14
C HIS A 55 -15.19 12.46 -3.27
N VAL A 56 -15.14 13.30 -2.23
CA VAL A 56 -15.58 14.70 -2.31
C VAL A 56 -14.58 15.49 -3.16
N MET A 57 -15.10 16.36 -4.01
CA MET A 57 -14.26 17.22 -4.86
C MET A 57 -13.62 18.38 -4.06
N PRO A 58 -12.37 18.73 -4.33
CA PRO A 58 -11.44 18.08 -5.26
C PRO A 58 -10.84 16.80 -4.64
N VAL A 59 -11.01 15.67 -5.33
CA VAL A 59 -10.62 14.33 -4.82
C VAL A 59 -9.13 14.28 -4.49
N GLU A 60 -8.30 14.90 -5.32
CA GLU A 60 -6.85 14.97 -5.16
C GLU A 60 -6.45 15.57 -3.80
N GLU A 61 -7.07 16.67 -3.41
CA GLU A 61 -6.83 17.31 -2.11
C GLU A 61 -7.14 16.35 -0.95
N HIS A 62 -8.28 15.63 -1.03
CA HIS A 62 -8.70 14.72 0.02
C HIS A 62 -7.78 13.50 0.14
N ILE A 63 -7.37 12.93 -0.98
CA ILE A 63 -6.39 11.82 -1.01
C ILE A 63 -5.03 12.31 -0.51
N GLY A 64 -4.55 13.45 -0.99
CA GLY A 64 -3.29 14.06 -0.56
C GLY A 64 -3.23 14.34 0.96
N HIS A 65 -4.38 14.60 1.60
CA HIS A 65 -4.48 14.72 3.06
C HIS A 65 -4.58 13.37 3.80
N GLY A 66 -4.42 12.24 3.11
CA GLY A 66 -4.39 10.92 3.71
C GLY A 66 -5.77 10.28 3.96
N LEU A 67 -6.83 10.77 3.30
CA LEU A 67 -8.17 10.22 3.45
C LEU A 67 -8.38 8.99 2.56
N TYR A 68 -7.63 7.94 2.83
CA TYR A 68 -7.68 6.64 2.16
C TYR A 68 -7.28 5.52 3.12
N GLY A 69 -7.55 4.31 2.72
CA GLY A 69 -7.10 3.09 3.37
C GLY A 69 -7.31 1.87 2.48
N VAL A 70 -7.10 0.73 3.05
CA VAL A 70 -7.19 -0.56 2.34
C VAL A 70 -7.97 -1.54 3.19
N PHE A 71 -8.86 -2.31 2.58
CA PHE A 71 -9.37 -3.54 3.17
C PHE A 71 -9.03 -4.74 2.29
N ILE A 72 -8.76 -5.86 2.93
CA ILE A 72 -8.36 -7.11 2.29
C ILE A 72 -9.48 -8.11 2.50
N VAL A 73 -9.86 -8.77 1.43
CA VAL A 73 -10.85 -9.86 1.47
C VAL A 73 -10.11 -11.16 1.19
N ASP A 74 -10.00 -11.98 2.21
CA ASP A 74 -9.33 -13.27 2.11
C ASP A 74 -10.16 -14.29 1.35
N PRO A 75 -9.54 -15.23 0.61
CA PRO A 75 -10.21 -16.34 -0.01
C PRO A 75 -10.69 -17.34 1.05
N LYS A 76 -11.75 -18.11 0.72
CA LYS A 76 -12.26 -19.19 1.60
C LYS A 76 -11.22 -20.28 1.86
N ASP A 77 -10.49 -20.65 0.82
CA ASP A 77 -9.32 -21.51 0.93
C ASP A 77 -8.12 -20.59 1.15
N ALA A 78 -7.64 -20.58 2.38
CA ALA A 78 -6.59 -19.66 2.80
C ALA A 78 -5.35 -19.75 1.90
N ARG A 79 -4.73 -18.61 1.60
CA ARG A 79 -3.40 -18.58 1.01
C ARG A 79 -2.38 -19.25 1.93
N GLN A 80 -1.23 -19.64 1.39
CA GLN A 80 -0.12 -20.11 2.21
C GLN A 80 0.16 -19.10 3.33
N GLN A 81 0.49 -19.59 4.53
CA GLN A 81 0.88 -18.73 5.63
C GLN A 81 2.12 -17.91 5.26
N ALA A 82 2.10 -16.63 5.57
CA ALA A 82 3.15 -15.68 5.25
C ALA A 82 3.29 -14.63 6.36
N ASP A 83 4.42 -13.94 6.40
CA ASP A 83 4.54 -12.67 7.11
C ASP A 83 3.93 -11.58 6.24
N GLU A 84 2.88 -10.97 6.73
CA GLU A 84 2.04 -10.06 5.95
C GLU A 84 2.29 -8.59 6.30
N MET A 85 2.32 -7.76 5.27
CA MET A 85 2.38 -6.31 5.45
C MET A 85 1.57 -5.58 4.39
N VAL A 86 1.08 -4.39 4.74
CA VAL A 86 0.42 -3.48 3.81
C VAL A 86 1.37 -2.32 3.50
N MET A 87 1.53 -2.02 2.22
CA MET A 87 2.26 -0.84 1.76
C MET A 87 1.37 0.02 0.88
N VAL A 88 1.02 1.20 1.39
CA VAL A 88 0.36 2.24 0.62
C VAL A 88 1.41 3.23 0.15
N LEU A 89 1.53 3.39 -1.15
CA LEU A 89 2.49 4.31 -1.76
C LEU A 89 1.85 5.70 -1.87
N ASN A 90 2.56 6.72 -1.42
CA ASN A 90 2.05 8.08 -1.26
C ASN A 90 2.96 9.11 -1.92
N GLY A 91 2.37 10.20 -2.41
CA GLY A 91 3.04 11.42 -2.80
C GLY A 91 2.52 12.60 -1.95
N PHE A 92 3.35 13.59 -1.72
CA PHE A 92 3.02 14.77 -0.93
C PHE A 92 3.50 16.04 -1.64
N ASP A 93 2.54 16.87 -2.03
CA ASP A 93 2.74 18.24 -2.43
C ASP A 93 2.68 19.11 -1.17
N THR A 94 3.82 19.58 -0.69
CA THR A 94 3.94 20.28 0.60
C THR A 94 3.89 21.79 0.47
N ASP A 95 4.04 22.33 -0.73
CA ASP A 95 4.01 23.76 -1.04
C ASP A 95 2.84 24.16 -1.95
N PHE A 96 2.00 23.15 -2.33
CA PHE A 96 0.76 23.32 -3.09
C PHE A 96 0.96 23.93 -4.49
N ASP A 97 2.05 23.57 -5.14
CA ASP A 97 2.35 24.00 -6.51
C ASP A 97 1.85 23.01 -7.60
N GLY A 98 1.33 21.85 -7.18
CA GLY A 98 0.80 20.79 -8.05
C GLY A 98 1.83 19.73 -8.44
N GLU A 99 2.99 19.70 -7.77
CA GLU A 99 4.02 18.70 -7.93
C GLU A 99 4.37 18.05 -6.57
N ASN A 100 4.65 16.75 -6.56
CA ASN A 100 5.02 16.08 -5.32
C ASN A 100 6.48 16.42 -4.92
N ASN A 101 6.65 16.92 -3.72
CA ASN A 101 7.97 17.20 -3.13
C ASN A 101 8.57 15.96 -2.45
N LEU A 102 7.73 15.06 -1.94
CA LEU A 102 8.13 13.87 -1.19
C LEU A 102 7.27 12.66 -1.59
N TYR A 103 7.86 11.47 -1.45
CA TYR A 103 7.18 10.21 -1.67
C TYR A 103 7.45 9.24 -0.52
N ALA A 104 6.51 8.33 -0.27
CA ALA A 104 6.64 7.38 0.84
C ALA A 104 5.95 6.06 0.55
N ALA A 105 6.36 5.03 1.29
CA ALA A 105 5.50 3.92 1.65
C ALA A 105 4.98 4.18 3.07
N ASN A 106 3.66 4.01 3.27
CA ASN A 106 2.99 4.20 4.56
C ASN A 106 3.25 5.57 5.21
N THR A 107 3.09 6.64 4.45
CA THR A 107 2.98 8.04 4.86
C THR A 107 4.24 8.76 5.33
N ILE A 108 5.30 8.09 5.72
CA ILE A 108 6.51 8.74 6.24
C ILE A 108 7.67 8.57 5.25
N PRO A 109 8.08 9.63 4.52
CA PRO A 109 9.22 9.58 3.63
C PRO A 109 10.49 9.12 4.37
N TYR A 110 11.34 8.36 3.70
CA TYR A 110 12.60 7.81 4.23
C TYR A 110 12.48 6.86 5.43
N TYR A 111 11.26 6.58 5.95
CA TYR A 111 11.08 5.83 7.19
C TYR A 111 11.77 4.46 7.15
N TYR A 112 11.52 3.66 6.13
CA TYR A 112 12.07 2.31 6.02
C TYR A 112 13.54 2.27 5.61
N GLN A 113 14.15 3.39 5.24
CA GLN A 113 15.60 3.50 5.08
C GLN A 113 16.30 3.57 6.45
N HIS A 114 15.67 4.25 7.41
CA HIS A 114 16.18 4.42 8.78
C HIS A 114 15.67 3.35 9.74
N HIS A 115 14.57 2.70 9.41
CA HIS A 115 13.92 1.65 10.20
C HIS A 115 13.65 0.42 9.32
N PRO A 116 14.69 -0.37 8.99
CA PRO A 116 14.55 -1.54 8.14
C PRO A 116 13.53 -2.55 8.65
N ILE A 117 12.74 -3.11 7.74
CA ILE A 117 11.78 -4.17 8.05
C ILE A 117 12.56 -5.47 8.26
N GLN A 118 12.43 -6.05 9.46
CA GLN A 118 13.09 -7.30 9.81
C GLN A 118 12.26 -8.49 9.33
N ILE A 119 12.89 -9.38 8.56
CA ILE A 119 12.31 -10.62 8.06
C ILE A 119 13.35 -11.75 8.18
N ASN A 120 12.95 -12.98 7.94
CA ASN A 120 13.85 -14.13 8.02
C ASN A 120 14.04 -14.80 6.67
N THR A 121 15.14 -15.54 6.52
CA THR A 121 15.38 -16.40 5.34
C THR A 121 14.36 -17.53 5.27
N ASN A 122 13.99 -17.91 4.03
CA ASN A 122 13.08 -19.02 3.73
C ASN A 122 11.70 -18.91 4.41
N GLU A 123 11.27 -17.70 4.74
CA GLU A 123 9.91 -17.40 5.16
C GLU A 123 9.21 -16.60 4.06
N LEU A 124 7.97 -17.00 3.75
CA LEU A 124 7.18 -16.32 2.75
C LEU A 124 6.75 -14.94 3.26
N ILE A 125 7.06 -13.93 2.49
CA ILE A 125 6.62 -12.54 2.72
C ILE A 125 5.49 -12.22 1.75
N ARG A 126 4.42 -11.62 2.25
CA ARG A 126 3.29 -11.14 1.44
C ARG A 126 3.09 -9.66 1.66
N VAL A 127 3.28 -8.88 0.59
CA VAL A 127 3.04 -7.44 0.61
C VAL A 127 1.75 -7.13 -0.16
N TYR A 128 0.78 -6.57 0.54
CA TYR A 128 -0.40 -5.96 -0.08
C TYR A 128 -0.04 -4.53 -0.45
N VAL A 129 0.16 -4.27 -1.74
CA VAL A 129 0.59 -2.96 -2.23
C VAL A 129 -0.58 -2.21 -2.87
N VAL A 130 -0.70 -0.91 -2.58
CA VAL A 130 -1.66 0.00 -3.20
C VAL A 130 -0.95 1.30 -3.55
N ASN A 131 -1.10 1.77 -4.78
CA ASN A 131 -0.56 3.06 -5.19
C ASN A 131 -1.61 4.17 -5.03
N MET A 132 -1.41 5.04 -4.05
CA MET A 132 -2.25 6.23 -3.79
C MET A 132 -1.49 7.53 -4.06
N VAL A 133 -0.42 7.47 -4.86
CA VAL A 133 0.29 8.68 -5.31
C VAL A 133 -0.63 9.46 -6.24
N GLY A 134 -0.92 10.70 -5.84
CA GLY A 134 -1.59 11.68 -6.67
C GLY A 134 -0.59 12.53 -7.45
N LEU A 135 -1.08 13.34 -8.41
CA LEU A 135 -0.32 14.23 -9.28
C LEU A 135 0.61 13.53 -10.27
N ASP A 136 1.10 12.34 -9.96
CA ASP A 136 1.90 11.50 -10.85
C ASP A 136 1.09 10.34 -11.43
N PRO A 137 1.13 10.11 -12.74
CA PRO A 137 0.27 9.12 -13.39
C PRO A 137 0.68 7.67 -13.10
N ILE A 138 1.94 7.44 -12.73
CA ILE A 138 2.51 6.11 -12.48
C ILE A 138 3.48 6.13 -11.30
N ASN A 139 3.59 4.98 -10.66
CA ASN A 139 4.63 4.65 -9.70
C ASN A 139 5.12 3.22 -9.98
N ASN A 140 6.14 2.77 -9.30
CA ASN A 140 6.55 1.37 -9.39
C ASN A 140 7.15 0.87 -8.07
N PHE A 141 7.27 -0.45 -7.98
CA PHE A 141 7.91 -1.16 -6.88
C PHE A 141 8.99 -2.07 -7.46
N HIS A 142 10.22 -1.85 -7.05
CA HIS A 142 11.36 -2.70 -7.39
C HIS A 142 11.93 -3.35 -6.13
N LEU A 143 12.26 -4.63 -6.22
CA LEU A 143 12.83 -5.43 -5.14
C LEU A 143 14.22 -5.91 -5.51
N HIS A 144 15.21 -5.70 -4.64
CA HIS A 144 16.57 -6.20 -4.82
C HIS A 144 16.71 -7.63 -4.29
N GLY A 145 17.54 -8.41 -4.94
CA GLY A 145 18.09 -9.69 -4.47
C GLY A 145 17.16 -10.89 -4.60
N THR A 146 15.92 -10.70 -4.97
CA THR A 146 14.96 -11.78 -5.29
C THR A 146 13.91 -11.30 -6.27
N LEU A 147 13.12 -12.22 -6.81
CA LEU A 147 11.93 -11.96 -7.61
C LEU A 147 10.68 -12.27 -6.76
N TYR A 148 9.58 -11.62 -7.07
CA TYR A 148 8.29 -11.90 -6.45
C TYR A 148 7.26 -12.40 -7.45
N GLU A 149 6.33 -13.19 -6.96
CA GLU A 149 5.08 -13.50 -7.64
C GLU A 149 4.13 -12.31 -7.49
N TYR A 150 3.62 -11.80 -8.61
CA TYR A 150 2.68 -10.67 -8.62
C TYR A 150 1.26 -11.13 -8.96
N TYR A 151 0.31 -10.76 -8.09
CA TYR A 151 -1.12 -11.02 -8.24
C TYR A 151 -1.85 -9.68 -8.41
N PRO A 152 -2.18 -9.25 -9.64
CA PRO A 152 -2.92 -8.01 -9.88
C PRO A 152 -4.25 -8.01 -9.13
N THR A 153 -4.56 -6.90 -8.44
CA THR A 153 -5.72 -6.76 -7.55
C THR A 153 -5.81 -7.78 -6.40
N GLY A 154 -5.03 -8.87 -6.44
CA GLY A 154 -5.13 -9.98 -5.50
C GLY A 154 -6.39 -10.83 -5.64
N THR A 155 -7.16 -10.65 -6.72
CA THR A 155 -8.41 -11.39 -6.96
C THR A 155 -8.17 -12.81 -7.44
N ASP A 156 -7.09 -13.05 -8.17
CA ASP A 156 -6.69 -14.36 -8.63
C ASP A 156 -5.74 -15.06 -7.62
N MET A 157 -5.83 -16.38 -7.60
CA MET A 157 -4.96 -17.24 -6.78
C MET A 157 -3.72 -17.72 -7.54
N VAL A 158 -3.58 -17.33 -8.80
CA VAL A 158 -2.44 -17.65 -9.66
C VAL A 158 -1.72 -16.35 -10.00
N PRO A 159 -0.39 -16.27 -9.79
CA PRO A 159 0.35 -15.06 -10.13
C PRO A 159 0.34 -14.83 -11.64
N SER A 160 0.28 -13.59 -12.04
CA SER A 160 0.35 -13.19 -13.45
C SER A 160 1.78 -13.00 -13.95
N GLN A 161 2.71 -12.74 -13.04
CA GLN A 161 4.11 -12.45 -13.33
C GLN A 161 5.01 -12.96 -12.21
N PHE A 162 6.25 -13.29 -12.59
CA PHE A 162 7.36 -13.50 -11.69
C PHE A 162 8.43 -12.48 -12.07
N THR A 163 8.64 -11.48 -11.26
CA THR A 163 9.40 -10.28 -11.61
C THR A 163 10.01 -9.62 -10.37
N ASP A 164 10.96 -8.72 -10.56
CA ASP A 164 11.52 -7.85 -9.54
C ASP A 164 10.98 -6.41 -9.60
N MET A 165 10.12 -6.11 -10.63
CA MET A 165 9.58 -4.78 -10.80
C MET A 165 8.15 -4.81 -11.36
N THR A 166 7.26 -4.02 -10.74
CA THR A 166 5.89 -3.83 -11.21
C THR A 166 5.56 -2.33 -11.24
N THR A 167 4.89 -1.90 -12.31
CA THR A 167 4.39 -0.53 -12.45
C THR A 167 2.92 -0.47 -12.06
N PHE A 168 2.56 0.58 -11.34
CA PHE A 168 1.21 0.86 -10.87
C PHE A 168 0.76 2.24 -11.36
N SER A 169 -0.42 2.33 -11.94
CA SER A 169 -1.13 3.59 -12.09
C SER A 169 -1.80 3.98 -10.76
N GLN A 170 -2.37 5.18 -10.70
CA GLN A 170 -3.09 5.63 -9.52
C GLN A 170 -4.23 4.65 -9.17
N SER A 171 -4.36 4.30 -7.89
CA SER A 171 -5.30 3.32 -7.32
C SER A 171 -5.10 1.86 -7.77
N GLU A 172 -4.09 1.56 -8.57
CA GLU A 172 -3.71 0.17 -8.80
C GLU A 172 -3.11 -0.46 -7.54
N ARG A 173 -3.29 -1.77 -7.44
CA ARG A 173 -2.95 -2.56 -6.27
C ARG A 173 -2.70 -4.01 -6.63
N GLY A 174 -2.09 -4.73 -5.71
CA GLY A 174 -1.87 -6.17 -5.86
C GLY A 174 -1.22 -6.80 -4.66
N ILE A 175 -0.88 -8.07 -4.82
CA ILE A 175 -0.11 -8.82 -3.83
C ILE A 175 1.24 -9.18 -4.45
N LEU A 176 2.30 -8.99 -3.68
CA LEU A 176 3.65 -9.43 -3.99
C LEU A 176 4.03 -10.52 -3.01
N GLU A 177 4.41 -11.71 -3.49
CA GLU A 177 4.87 -12.82 -2.65
C GLU A 177 6.30 -13.19 -3.00
N PHE A 178 7.19 -13.26 -2.00
CA PHE A 178 8.60 -13.56 -2.18
C PHE A 178 9.23 -14.16 -0.93
N GLU A 179 10.40 -14.77 -1.12
CA GLU A 179 11.28 -15.27 -0.08
C GLU A 179 12.71 -14.82 -0.35
N TYR A 180 13.52 -14.70 0.71
CA TYR A 180 14.97 -14.52 0.60
C TYR A 180 15.69 -15.78 1.06
N GLU A 181 16.61 -16.27 0.22
CA GLU A 181 17.46 -17.41 0.56
C GLU A 181 18.66 -17.00 1.42
N TYR A 182 19.16 -15.76 1.23
CA TYR A 182 20.40 -15.29 1.85
C TYR A 182 20.13 -14.15 2.83
N THR A 183 20.88 -14.14 3.94
CA THR A 183 20.86 -13.02 4.91
C THR A 183 21.47 -11.76 4.30
N GLY A 184 21.03 -10.60 4.76
CA GLY A 184 21.58 -9.34 4.32
C GLY A 184 20.62 -8.17 4.39
N ARG A 185 21.04 -7.04 3.82
CA ARG A 185 20.19 -5.87 3.63
C ARG A 185 19.84 -5.75 2.15
N TYR A 186 18.55 -5.73 1.86
CA TYR A 186 18.02 -5.64 0.50
C TYR A 186 17.12 -4.43 0.37
N MET A 187 17.37 -3.63 -0.66
CA MET A 187 16.57 -2.45 -0.92
C MET A 187 15.25 -2.82 -1.61
N PHE A 188 14.20 -2.09 -1.29
CA PHE A 188 12.98 -1.99 -2.08
C PHE A 188 12.69 -0.51 -2.30
N HIS A 189 12.28 -0.12 -3.51
CA HIS A 189 12.11 1.29 -3.84
C HIS A 189 11.35 1.51 -5.15
N ALA A 190 10.95 2.75 -5.40
CA ALA A 190 10.58 3.18 -6.74
C ALA A 190 11.80 3.17 -7.65
N HIS A 191 11.74 2.53 -8.80
CA HIS A 191 12.77 2.63 -9.84
C HIS A 191 12.64 3.92 -10.67
N LEU A 192 11.58 4.69 -10.47
CA LEU A 192 11.53 6.12 -10.77
C LEU A 192 12.46 6.82 -9.78
N THR A 193 13.67 7.17 -10.22
CA THR A 193 14.77 7.59 -9.34
C THR A 193 14.41 8.82 -8.50
N GLU A 194 13.67 9.75 -9.08
CA GLU A 194 13.17 10.92 -8.34
C GLU A 194 12.35 10.51 -7.11
N PHE A 195 11.45 9.51 -7.24
CA PHE A 195 10.60 9.08 -6.12
C PHE A 195 11.43 8.42 -5.01
N SER A 196 12.43 7.62 -5.39
CA SER A 196 13.32 7.01 -4.40
C SER A 196 14.20 8.04 -3.70
N GLU A 197 14.74 9.01 -4.43
CA GLU A 197 15.54 10.11 -3.87
C GLU A 197 14.73 11.05 -2.97
N LYS A 198 13.43 11.19 -3.26
CA LYS A 198 12.48 11.99 -2.45
C LYS A 198 11.77 11.16 -1.36
N GLY A 199 12.23 9.94 -1.03
CA GLY A 199 11.82 9.22 0.16
C GLY A 199 11.11 7.90 -0.02
N TRP A 200 10.71 7.51 -1.26
CA TRP A 200 10.10 6.20 -1.53
C TRP A 200 11.19 5.14 -1.73
N ALA A 201 11.84 4.76 -0.65
CA ALA A 201 12.75 3.64 -0.57
C ALA A 201 12.78 3.05 0.84
N GLY A 202 13.17 1.79 0.95
CA GLY A 202 13.30 1.10 2.22
C GLY A 202 14.26 -0.07 2.14
N LEU A 203 14.48 -0.71 3.27
CA LEU A 203 15.35 -1.85 3.42
C LEU A 203 14.61 -3.00 4.10
N PHE A 204 14.74 -4.19 3.55
CA PHE A 204 14.55 -5.43 4.28
C PHE A 204 15.88 -5.84 4.94
N TYR A 205 15.79 -6.22 6.20
CA TYR A 205 16.88 -6.77 6.97
C TYR A 205 16.60 -8.25 7.19
N VAL A 206 17.23 -9.09 6.37
CA VAL A 206 16.99 -10.53 6.33
C VAL A 206 17.92 -11.23 7.29
N LYS A 207 17.37 -11.90 8.29
CA LYS A 207 18.07 -12.69 9.31
C LYS A 207 18.02 -14.17 8.99
N ASP A 208 18.93 -14.92 9.55
CA ASP A 208 18.88 -16.39 9.51
C ASP A 208 17.77 -16.90 10.45
N SER A 209 16.77 -17.56 9.90
CA SER A 209 15.66 -18.15 10.67
C SER A 209 16.13 -19.18 11.70
N SER A 210 17.27 -19.84 11.47
CA SER A 210 17.89 -20.79 12.42
C SER A 210 18.71 -20.11 13.53
N GLN A 211 19.04 -18.81 13.37
CA GLN A 211 19.86 -18.03 14.29
C GLN A 211 19.28 -16.63 14.53
N PRO A 212 18.07 -16.52 15.09
CA PRO A 212 17.33 -15.26 15.17
C PRO A 212 18.01 -14.15 15.98
N ASN A 213 19.02 -14.49 16.79
CA ASN A 213 19.77 -13.54 17.63
C ASN A 213 21.12 -13.12 17.02
N MET A 214 21.45 -13.56 15.80
CA MET A 214 22.68 -13.15 15.16
C MET A 214 22.53 -11.76 14.58
N GLU A 215 23.34 -10.80 15.06
CA GLU A 215 23.41 -9.46 14.46
C GLU A 215 23.97 -9.59 13.03
N VAL A 216 23.23 -9.12 12.04
CA VAL A 216 23.74 -8.99 10.68
C VAL A 216 24.73 -7.83 10.69
N TYR A 217 25.95 -8.08 10.22
CA TYR A 217 27.02 -7.08 10.21
C TYR A 217 26.57 -5.79 9.51
N ASP A 218 26.64 -4.71 10.24
CA ASP A 218 26.48 -3.36 9.68
C ASP A 218 27.78 -3.01 8.92
N TYR A 219 27.74 -3.18 7.61
CA TYR A 219 28.79 -2.61 6.75
C TYR A 219 28.54 -1.10 6.67
N GLY A 220 29.04 -0.37 7.65
CA GLY A 220 28.89 1.08 7.86
C GLY A 220 28.52 1.93 6.64
N SER A 221 27.70 2.91 6.91
CA SER A 221 27.30 4.01 6.01
C SER A 221 28.49 4.69 5.32
#